data_884fd79d3fbcfc852a0f1101a61d362c
#
_entry.id   884fd79d3fbcfc852a0f1101a61d362c
#
_cell.length_a   1.000
_cell.length_b   1.000
_cell.length_c   1.000
_cell.angle_alpha   90.00
_cell.angle_beta   90.00
_cell.angle_gamma   90.00
#
_symmetry.space_group_name_H-M   'P 1'
#
loop_
_entity.id
_entity.type
_entity.pdbx_description
1 polymer ?
#
loop_
_entity_poly.entity_id
_entity_poly.type
_entity_poly.pdbx_seq_one_letter_code
_entity_poly.pdbx_strand_id
1 'polypeptide(L)'
;MSRFVQSSRGSLEIAADDSTNELTRIHAAYARRTNPSRYSLFDPANLLAAQECEKEILSALTREGCCPLDNLKILEIGCGTGYWLCEFIRWGARPENVTGIDLLSERIAEATMLCPPQVTLRCQNAAQLNYSKETFDLVFQSTVFTSILSEHMKMQIAREMLRVLRPDGTIVWYDFTVNNPRNPDVRGIPRREIVKLFPGCRFEFRKLTLAPPIGRRLARASTLLYRALSAIKIFDTHCLATIHKAC
;
A
#
# COMPACT_ATOMS: atom_id res chain seq x y z
N MET A 1 -26.10 12.60 -34.25
CA MET A 1 -24.96 13.00 -33.40
C MET A 1 -25.28 13.29 -31.92
N SER A 2 -26.54 13.40 -31.51
CA SER A 2 -26.93 13.86 -30.14
C SER A 2 -26.98 12.76 -29.06
N ARG A 3 -27.08 11.47 -29.39
CA ARG A 3 -27.21 10.37 -28.40
C ARG A 3 -25.88 9.89 -27.77
N PHE A 4 -24.76 10.11 -28.43
CA PHE A 4 -23.43 9.69 -27.91
C PHE A 4 -22.86 10.65 -26.84
N VAL A 5 -23.25 11.91 -26.85
CA VAL A 5 -22.75 12.93 -25.91
C VAL A 5 -23.48 12.83 -24.56
N GLN A 6 -24.71 12.37 -24.51
CA GLN A 6 -25.50 12.24 -23.29
C GLN A 6 -25.10 11.04 -22.43
N SER A 7 -24.63 9.94 -23.06
CA SER A 7 -24.14 8.74 -22.34
C SER A 7 -22.80 8.98 -21.62
N SER A 8 -21.92 9.79 -22.19
CA SER A 8 -20.62 10.08 -21.56
C SER A 8 -20.70 11.06 -20.37
N ARG A 9 -21.65 12.00 -20.40
CA ARG A 9 -21.88 12.91 -19.26
C ARG A 9 -22.47 12.19 -18.04
N GLY A 10 -23.47 11.36 -18.21
CA GLY A 10 -24.07 10.58 -17.12
C GLY A 10 -23.06 9.63 -16.46
N SER A 11 -22.17 9.00 -17.24
CA SER A 11 -21.13 8.13 -16.71
C SER A 11 -20.07 8.87 -15.92
N LEU A 12 -19.73 10.10 -16.30
CA LEU A 12 -18.78 10.96 -15.58
C LEU A 12 -19.38 11.50 -14.27
N GLU A 13 -20.65 11.87 -14.25
CA GLU A 13 -21.35 12.34 -13.05
C GLU A 13 -21.52 11.23 -12.02
N ILE A 14 -21.88 10.01 -12.43
CA ILE A 14 -21.98 8.83 -11.56
C ILE A 14 -20.60 8.46 -10.98
N ALA A 15 -19.55 8.52 -11.77
CA ALA A 15 -18.18 8.22 -11.34
C ALA A 15 -17.63 9.28 -10.34
N ALA A 16 -17.99 10.55 -10.52
CA ALA A 16 -17.63 11.62 -9.59
C ALA A 16 -18.36 11.49 -8.24
N ASP A 17 -19.62 11.10 -8.26
CA ASP A 17 -20.43 10.86 -7.05
C ASP A 17 -19.89 9.62 -6.27
N ASP A 18 -19.57 8.52 -6.95
CA ASP A 18 -18.97 7.32 -6.36
C ASP A 18 -17.64 7.64 -5.66
N SER A 19 -16.79 8.44 -6.29
CA SER A 19 -15.49 8.84 -5.72
C SER A 19 -15.67 9.73 -4.48
N THR A 20 -16.60 10.67 -4.49
CA THR A 20 -16.88 11.56 -3.35
C THR A 20 -17.46 10.77 -2.17
N ASN A 21 -18.39 9.87 -2.43
CA ASN A 21 -18.97 8.98 -1.43
C ASN A 21 -17.92 8.08 -0.81
N GLU A 22 -17.00 7.52 -1.61
CA GLU A 22 -15.92 6.67 -1.12
C GLU A 22 -14.92 7.44 -0.25
N LEU A 23 -14.54 8.66 -0.60
CA LEU A 23 -13.69 9.52 0.23
C LEU A 23 -14.33 9.77 1.60
N THR A 24 -15.60 10.13 1.63
CA THR A 24 -16.36 10.36 2.87
C THR A 24 -16.41 9.08 3.72
N ARG A 25 -16.64 7.92 3.10
CA ARG A 25 -16.64 6.62 3.77
C ARG A 25 -15.27 6.31 4.39
N ILE A 26 -14.17 6.55 3.64
CA ILE A 26 -12.80 6.31 4.13
C ILE A 26 -12.54 7.19 5.36
N HIS A 27 -12.81 8.49 5.30
CA HIS A 27 -12.66 9.40 6.44
C HIS A 27 -13.43 8.89 7.67
N ALA A 28 -14.70 8.53 7.51
CA ALA A 28 -15.53 7.99 8.59
C ALA A 28 -15.00 6.65 9.14
N ALA A 29 -14.46 5.76 8.28
CA ALA A 29 -13.88 4.49 8.69
C ALA A 29 -12.61 4.70 9.54
N TYR A 30 -11.76 5.65 9.15
CA TYR A 30 -10.55 5.96 9.92
C TYR A 30 -10.86 6.68 11.23
N ALA A 31 -11.83 7.59 11.27
CA ALA A 31 -12.27 8.25 12.50
C ALA A 31 -12.77 7.25 13.55
N ARG A 32 -13.33 6.10 13.16
CA ARG A 32 -13.75 5.03 14.06
C ARG A 32 -12.60 4.16 14.61
N ARG A 33 -11.38 4.31 14.11
CA ARG A 33 -10.22 3.51 14.56
C ARG A 33 -9.65 4.07 15.86
N THR A 34 -10.20 3.64 16.99
CA THR A 34 -9.87 4.17 18.33
C THR A 34 -8.78 3.40 19.08
N ASN A 35 -8.25 2.31 18.52
CA ASN A 35 -7.30 1.47 19.23
C ASN A 35 -5.88 1.56 18.65
N PRO A 36 -5.03 2.50 19.10
CA PRO A 36 -3.66 2.65 18.65
C PRO A 36 -2.76 1.46 19.00
N SER A 37 -3.07 0.73 20.10
CA SER A 37 -2.26 -0.40 20.55
C SER A 37 -2.41 -1.65 19.68
N ARG A 38 -3.38 -1.70 18.78
CA ARG A 38 -3.64 -2.87 17.92
C ARG A 38 -2.43 -3.27 17.06
N TYR A 39 -1.61 -2.30 16.67
CA TYR A 39 -0.44 -2.48 15.82
C TYR A 39 0.88 -2.25 16.57
N SER A 40 0.83 -2.19 17.90
CA SER A 40 2.01 -2.00 18.74
C SER A 40 3.02 -3.12 18.52
N LEU A 41 4.28 -2.76 18.32
CA LEU A 41 5.40 -3.70 18.21
C LEU A 41 5.77 -4.36 19.55
N PHE A 42 5.18 -3.93 20.66
CA PHE A 42 5.26 -4.64 21.93
C PHE A 42 4.41 -5.91 21.95
N ASP A 43 3.47 -6.11 21.00
CA ASP A 43 2.85 -7.43 20.78
C ASP A 43 3.81 -8.28 19.92
N PRO A 44 4.30 -9.43 20.42
CA PRO A 44 5.26 -10.28 19.70
C PRO A 44 4.80 -10.71 18.31
N ALA A 45 3.49 -10.88 18.09
CA ALA A 45 2.95 -11.26 16.79
C ALA A 45 3.08 -10.11 15.77
N ASN A 46 2.83 -8.87 16.21
CA ASN A 46 3.00 -7.70 15.35
C ASN A 46 4.47 -7.49 15.00
N LEU A 47 5.37 -7.65 15.99
CA LEU A 47 6.81 -7.54 15.78
C LEU A 47 7.31 -8.57 14.75
N LEU A 48 6.93 -9.85 14.91
CA LEU A 48 7.33 -10.92 14.00
C LEU A 48 6.78 -10.69 12.59
N ALA A 49 5.53 -10.22 12.48
CA ALA A 49 4.93 -9.89 11.18
C ALA A 49 5.63 -8.70 10.50
N ALA A 50 5.98 -7.66 11.26
CA ALA A 50 6.72 -6.51 10.74
C ALA A 50 8.12 -6.94 10.24
N GLN A 51 8.87 -7.71 11.03
CA GLN A 51 10.18 -8.24 10.64
C GLN A 51 10.12 -9.13 9.40
N GLU A 52 9.09 -9.97 9.28
CA GLU A 52 8.87 -10.78 8.07
C GLU A 52 8.62 -9.88 6.86
N CYS A 53 7.75 -8.88 7.01
CA CYS A 53 7.40 -7.95 5.94
C CYS A 53 8.63 -7.14 5.50
N GLU A 54 9.41 -6.57 6.42
CA GLU A 54 10.66 -5.86 6.12
C GLU A 54 11.63 -6.75 5.33
N LYS A 55 11.88 -7.97 5.82
CA LYS A 55 12.78 -8.91 5.15
C LYS A 55 12.33 -9.24 3.73
N GLU A 56 11.03 -9.45 3.51
CA GLU A 56 10.51 -9.79 2.19
C GLU A 56 10.55 -8.58 1.24
N ILE A 57 10.31 -7.34 1.74
CA ILE A 57 10.46 -6.11 0.95
C ILE A 57 11.93 -5.92 0.55
N LEU A 58 12.88 -5.99 1.49
CA LEU A 58 14.31 -5.88 1.18
C LEU A 58 14.77 -6.93 0.17
N SER A 59 14.30 -8.18 0.33
CA SER A 59 14.57 -9.25 -0.62
C SER A 59 13.98 -8.95 -2.00
N ALA A 60 12.78 -8.37 -2.08
CA ALA A 60 12.16 -7.94 -3.32
C ALA A 60 12.97 -6.83 -3.99
N LEU A 61 13.31 -5.77 -3.25
CA LEU A 61 14.10 -4.64 -3.76
C LEU A 61 15.46 -5.10 -4.30
N THR A 62 16.12 -6.05 -3.61
CA THR A 62 17.39 -6.62 -4.08
C THR A 62 17.23 -7.38 -5.40
N ARG A 63 16.19 -8.21 -5.53
CA ARG A 63 15.93 -8.97 -6.77
C ARG A 63 15.60 -8.07 -7.96
N GLU A 64 14.90 -6.97 -7.69
CA GLU A 64 14.51 -6.01 -8.73
C GLU A 64 15.62 -4.99 -9.05
N GLY A 65 16.81 -5.16 -8.47
CA GLY A 65 17.94 -4.24 -8.72
C GLY A 65 17.74 -2.84 -8.13
N CYS A 66 16.81 -2.66 -7.20
CA CYS A 66 16.52 -1.39 -6.53
C CYS A 66 17.50 -1.07 -5.39
N CYS A 67 18.68 -1.65 -5.38
CA CYS A 67 19.71 -1.41 -4.38
C CYS A 67 21.01 -0.94 -5.06
N PRO A 68 21.67 0.10 -4.49
CA PRO A 68 21.31 0.89 -3.31
C PRO A 68 20.15 1.86 -3.55
N LEU A 69 19.48 2.31 -2.45
CA LEU A 69 18.29 3.18 -2.53
C LEU A 69 18.61 4.67 -2.60
N ASP A 70 19.85 5.07 -2.40
CA ASP A 70 20.29 6.46 -2.22
C ASP A 70 19.95 7.40 -3.38
N ASN A 71 19.89 6.88 -4.60
CA ASN A 71 19.59 7.65 -5.82
C ASN A 71 18.15 7.44 -6.32
N LEU A 72 17.37 6.58 -5.70
CA LEU A 72 16.00 6.29 -6.13
C LEU A 72 15.01 7.34 -5.61
N LYS A 73 14.17 7.85 -6.48
CA LYS A 73 13.00 8.64 -6.11
C LYS A 73 11.87 7.70 -5.73
N ILE A 74 11.46 7.76 -4.46
CA ILE A 74 10.50 6.85 -3.85
C ILE A 74 9.20 7.59 -3.55
N LEU A 75 8.07 7.01 -3.95
CA LEU A 75 6.73 7.48 -3.58
C LEU A 75 6.00 6.41 -2.77
N GLU A 76 5.56 6.76 -1.57
CA GLU A 76 4.62 5.95 -0.81
C GLU A 76 3.19 6.47 -0.95
N ILE A 77 2.29 5.63 -1.42
CA ILE A 77 0.84 5.86 -1.48
C ILE A 77 0.22 5.43 -0.16
N GLY A 78 -0.50 6.35 0.52
CA GLY A 78 -1.11 6.08 1.82
C GLY A 78 -0.07 5.89 2.92
N CYS A 79 0.85 6.84 3.04
CA CYS A 79 2.00 6.74 3.96
C CYS A 79 1.62 6.73 5.45
N GLY A 80 0.37 7.04 5.78
CA GLY A 80 -0.09 7.10 7.16
C GLY A 80 0.78 8.02 8.01
N THR A 81 1.30 7.50 9.11
CA THR A 81 2.19 8.24 10.03
C THR A 81 3.68 8.20 9.62
N GLY A 82 4.00 7.70 8.43
CA GLY A 82 5.36 7.71 7.89
C GLY A 82 6.24 6.53 8.27
N TYR A 83 5.67 5.43 8.78
CA TYR A 83 6.43 4.24 9.21
C TYR A 83 7.37 3.73 8.10
N TRP A 84 6.84 3.42 6.91
CA TRP A 84 7.65 2.89 5.83
C TRP A 84 8.60 3.93 5.21
N LEU A 85 8.22 5.22 5.21
CA LEU A 85 9.13 6.30 4.80
C LEU A 85 10.40 6.29 5.65
N CYS A 86 10.26 6.17 7.00
CA CYS A 86 11.39 6.05 7.92
C CYS A 86 12.18 4.76 7.68
N GLU A 87 11.51 3.64 7.37
CA GLU A 87 12.20 2.38 7.05
C GLU A 87 13.01 2.48 5.75
N PHE A 88 12.47 3.09 4.68
CA PHE A 88 13.24 3.33 3.46
C PHE A 88 14.49 4.17 3.71
N ILE A 89 14.39 5.20 4.56
CA ILE A 89 15.54 6.03 4.96
C ILE A 89 16.53 5.19 5.77
N ARG A 90 16.06 4.39 6.72
CA ARG A 90 16.91 3.46 7.50
C ARG A 90 17.64 2.44 6.59
N TRP A 91 17.05 2.07 5.47
CA TRP A 91 17.66 1.18 4.47
C TRP A 91 18.57 1.91 3.47
N GLY A 92 18.78 3.21 3.63
CA GLY A 92 19.74 4.01 2.88
C GLY A 92 19.15 4.94 1.82
N ALA A 93 17.83 5.10 1.73
CA ALA A 93 17.25 6.13 0.88
C ALA A 93 17.57 7.52 1.43
N ARG A 94 17.86 8.48 0.54
CA ARG A 94 18.04 9.87 0.93
C ARG A 94 16.69 10.51 1.25
N PRO A 95 16.53 11.18 2.40
CA PRO A 95 15.24 11.77 2.78
C PRO A 95 14.63 12.70 1.73
N GLU A 96 15.45 13.47 1.01
CA GLU A 96 15.02 14.38 -0.06
C GLU A 96 14.47 13.67 -1.30
N ASN A 97 14.76 12.38 -1.46
CA ASN A 97 14.24 11.54 -2.53
C ASN A 97 12.99 10.75 -2.13
N VAL A 98 12.56 10.86 -0.88
CA VAL A 98 11.40 10.13 -0.35
C VAL A 98 10.18 11.03 -0.28
N THR A 99 9.09 10.58 -0.85
CA THR A 99 7.81 11.28 -0.89
C THR A 99 6.73 10.38 -0.31
N GLY A 100 5.92 10.91 0.61
CA GLY A 100 4.74 10.26 1.15
C GLY A 100 3.48 11.06 0.87
N ILE A 101 2.41 10.37 0.47
CA ILE A 101 1.08 10.98 0.38
C ILE A 101 0.08 10.19 1.21
N ASP A 102 -0.85 10.90 1.83
CA ASP A 102 -2.01 10.31 2.48
C ASP A 102 -3.24 11.17 2.25
N LEU A 103 -4.42 10.56 2.31
CA LEU A 103 -5.70 11.25 2.17
C LEU A 103 -6.04 12.07 3.43
N LEU A 104 -5.56 11.63 4.60
CA LEU A 104 -5.92 12.17 5.90
C LEU A 104 -4.88 13.17 6.37
N SER A 105 -5.29 14.43 6.56
CA SER A 105 -4.41 15.52 7.00
C SER A 105 -3.81 15.28 8.37
N GLU A 106 -4.55 14.67 9.28
CA GLU A 106 -4.08 14.29 10.62
C GLU A 106 -2.95 13.27 10.56
N ARG A 107 -2.96 12.34 9.58
CA ARG A 107 -1.88 11.37 9.37
C ARG A 107 -0.62 12.04 8.84
N ILE A 108 -0.79 12.98 7.92
CA ILE A 108 0.33 13.79 7.41
C ILE A 108 0.94 14.64 8.53
N ALA A 109 0.12 15.23 9.42
CA ALA A 109 0.61 15.97 10.57
C ALA A 109 1.44 15.08 11.52
N GLU A 110 1.00 13.86 11.81
CA GLU A 110 1.76 12.89 12.59
C GLU A 110 3.07 12.49 11.87
N ALA A 111 3.01 12.20 10.56
CA ALA A 111 4.19 11.87 9.76
C ALA A 111 5.23 13.01 9.75
N THR A 112 4.79 14.25 9.72
CA THR A 112 5.68 15.44 9.75
C THR A 112 6.49 15.52 11.07
N MET A 113 5.93 15.00 12.16
CA MET A 113 6.65 14.96 13.45
C MET A 113 7.65 13.79 13.54
N LEU A 114 7.43 12.73 12.76
CA LEU A 114 8.22 11.49 12.86
C LEU A 114 9.27 11.36 11.77
N CYS A 115 9.02 11.90 10.59
CA CYS A 115 9.95 11.82 9.45
C CYS A 115 10.97 12.97 9.48
N PRO A 116 12.17 12.76 8.89
CA PRO A 116 13.12 13.85 8.65
C PRO A 116 12.49 14.99 7.83
N PRO A 117 12.85 16.26 8.10
CA PRO A 117 12.21 17.42 7.46
C PRO A 117 12.45 17.53 5.94
N GLN A 118 13.40 16.77 5.38
CA GLN A 118 13.69 16.70 3.96
C GLN A 118 12.70 15.81 3.21
N VAL A 119 11.95 14.95 3.90
CA VAL A 119 10.91 14.10 3.29
C VAL A 119 9.76 14.97 2.78
N THR A 120 9.34 14.75 1.53
CA THR A 120 8.18 15.44 0.99
C THR A 120 6.89 14.74 1.44
N LEU A 121 6.08 15.42 2.26
CA LEU A 121 4.78 14.92 2.74
C LEU A 121 3.63 15.75 2.18
N ARG A 122 2.59 15.10 1.65
CA ARG A 122 1.43 15.81 1.08
C ARG A 122 0.11 15.12 1.44
N CYS A 123 -0.85 15.93 1.91
CA CYS A 123 -2.25 15.50 1.99
C CYS A 123 -2.84 15.52 0.58
N GLN A 124 -3.05 14.33 -0.03
CA GLN A 124 -3.44 14.22 -1.43
C GLN A 124 -4.23 12.94 -1.69
N ASN A 125 -5.22 13.05 -2.59
CA ASN A 125 -5.92 11.87 -3.12
C ASN A 125 -5.04 11.16 -4.16
N ALA A 126 -4.75 9.88 -3.92
CA ALA A 126 -3.93 9.05 -4.80
C ALA A 126 -4.59 8.78 -6.18
N ALA A 127 -5.90 9.01 -6.32
CA ALA A 127 -6.60 8.92 -7.61
C ALA A 127 -6.27 10.09 -8.57
N GLN A 128 -5.61 11.15 -8.07
CA GLN A 128 -5.18 12.33 -8.84
C GLN A 128 -3.85 12.83 -8.30
N LEU A 129 -2.75 12.24 -8.77
CA LEU A 129 -1.41 12.60 -8.32
C LEU A 129 -0.90 13.87 -9.02
N ASN A 130 -0.49 14.85 -8.22
CA ASN A 130 0.08 16.10 -8.74
C ASN A 130 1.60 15.96 -8.97
N TYR A 131 1.99 14.95 -9.74
CA TYR A 131 3.36 14.71 -10.20
C TYR A 131 3.37 14.48 -11.69
N SER A 132 4.48 14.81 -12.35
CA SER A 132 4.69 14.50 -13.76
C SER A 132 4.73 12.99 -13.98
N LYS A 133 4.45 12.57 -15.22
CA LYS A 133 4.67 11.17 -15.59
C LYS A 133 6.15 10.79 -15.39
N GLU A 134 6.39 9.52 -15.08
CA GLU A 134 7.74 8.97 -15.03
C GLU A 134 8.68 9.72 -14.06
N THR A 135 8.14 10.09 -12.89
CA THR A 135 8.87 10.83 -11.86
C THR A 135 9.63 9.92 -10.90
N PHE A 136 9.03 8.77 -10.53
CA PHE A 136 9.51 7.91 -9.46
C PHE A 136 10.11 6.60 -9.99
N ASP A 137 11.19 6.17 -9.37
CA ASP A 137 11.84 4.89 -9.63
C ASP A 137 11.14 3.74 -8.89
N LEU A 138 10.61 4.04 -7.69
CA LEU A 138 9.90 3.10 -6.84
C LEU A 138 8.59 3.73 -6.36
N VAL A 139 7.48 3.03 -6.57
CA VAL A 139 6.18 3.36 -5.98
C VAL A 139 5.80 2.26 -5.01
N PHE A 140 5.58 2.61 -3.75
CA PHE A 140 5.25 1.67 -2.68
C PHE A 140 3.83 1.93 -2.17
N GLN A 141 3.11 0.88 -1.81
CA GLN A 141 1.89 0.96 -1.03
C GLN A 141 1.79 -0.20 -0.03
N SER A 142 1.25 0.08 1.14
CA SER A 142 1.01 -0.91 2.18
C SER A 142 -0.40 -0.77 2.74
N THR A 143 -1.26 -1.76 2.50
CA THR A 143 -2.64 -1.88 3.02
C THR A 143 -3.58 -0.70 2.68
N VAL A 144 -3.36 -0.06 1.53
CA VAL A 144 -4.20 1.03 1.02
C VAL A 144 -5.42 0.50 0.29
N PHE A 145 -5.21 -0.37 -0.69
CA PHE A 145 -6.29 -0.82 -1.59
C PHE A 145 -7.35 -1.65 -0.87
N THR A 146 -6.99 -2.37 0.18
CA THR A 146 -7.96 -3.07 1.03
C THR A 146 -8.88 -2.12 1.81
N SER A 147 -8.47 -0.86 2.02
CA SER A 147 -9.29 0.17 2.67
C SER A 147 -10.20 0.91 1.69
N ILE A 148 -10.08 0.67 0.39
CA ILE A 148 -10.89 1.27 -0.67
C ILE A 148 -11.89 0.23 -1.16
N LEU A 149 -13.19 0.53 -1.11
CA LEU A 149 -14.25 -0.38 -1.56
C LEU A 149 -14.68 -0.10 -3.01
N SER A 150 -14.58 1.15 -3.48
CA SER A 150 -14.86 1.54 -4.86
C SER A 150 -13.83 0.95 -5.82
N GLU A 151 -14.28 0.10 -6.75
CA GLU A 151 -13.43 -0.47 -7.80
C GLU A 151 -12.95 0.61 -8.78
N HIS A 152 -13.80 1.63 -9.02
CA HIS A 152 -13.44 2.76 -9.87
C HIS A 152 -12.26 3.54 -9.29
N MET A 153 -12.30 3.88 -7.99
CA MET A 153 -11.20 4.58 -7.32
C MET A 153 -9.91 3.75 -7.32
N LYS A 154 -9.99 2.43 -7.08
CA LYS A 154 -8.82 1.53 -7.17
C LYS A 154 -8.17 1.58 -8.56
N MET A 155 -8.98 1.55 -9.63
CA MET A 155 -8.48 1.63 -11.00
C MET A 155 -7.83 2.99 -11.29
N GLN A 156 -8.39 4.09 -10.77
CA GLN A 156 -7.79 5.41 -10.92
C GLN A 156 -6.43 5.49 -10.22
N ILE A 157 -6.33 5.01 -8.96
CA ILE A 157 -5.09 4.99 -8.21
C ILE A 157 -4.03 4.13 -8.93
N ALA A 158 -4.40 2.94 -9.40
CA ALA A 158 -3.49 2.06 -10.12
C ALA A 158 -2.94 2.72 -11.41
N ARG A 159 -3.80 3.43 -12.16
CA ARG A 159 -3.39 4.20 -13.36
C ARG A 159 -2.42 5.33 -12.99
N GLU A 160 -2.69 6.05 -11.91
CA GLU A 160 -1.81 7.11 -11.44
C GLU A 160 -0.46 6.56 -10.96
N MET A 161 -0.45 5.44 -10.23
CA MET A 161 0.79 4.75 -9.86
C MET A 161 1.63 4.40 -11.10
N LEU A 162 1.01 3.83 -12.13
CA LEU A 162 1.69 3.55 -13.39
C LEU A 162 2.13 4.81 -14.12
N ARG A 163 1.32 5.87 -14.11
CA ARG A 163 1.65 7.12 -14.81
C ARG A 163 2.89 7.78 -14.22
N VAL A 164 3.01 7.82 -12.91
CA VAL A 164 4.13 8.47 -12.22
C VAL A 164 5.38 7.60 -12.12
N LEU A 165 5.24 6.28 -12.30
CA LEU A 165 6.34 5.32 -12.32
C LEU A 165 7.14 5.48 -13.62
N ARG A 166 8.47 5.44 -13.53
CA ARG A 166 9.37 5.36 -14.68
C ARG A 166 9.17 4.07 -15.49
N PRO A 167 9.59 4.00 -16.76
CA PRO A 167 9.45 2.79 -17.57
C PRO A 167 10.11 1.56 -16.95
N ASP A 168 11.31 1.73 -16.39
CA ASP A 168 12.13 0.72 -15.71
C ASP A 168 11.89 0.65 -14.18
N GLY A 169 10.93 1.41 -13.68
CA GLY A 169 10.61 1.48 -12.26
C GLY A 169 9.83 0.26 -11.77
N THR A 170 9.75 0.16 -10.45
CA THR A 170 9.08 -0.94 -9.75
C THR A 170 7.95 -0.41 -8.86
N ILE A 171 6.77 -1.04 -8.91
CA ILE A 171 5.78 -0.91 -7.85
C ILE A 171 5.99 -2.06 -6.86
N VAL A 172 6.11 -1.74 -5.58
CA VAL A 172 6.05 -2.72 -4.49
C VAL A 172 4.72 -2.57 -3.78
N TRP A 173 3.96 -3.64 -3.85
CA TRP A 173 2.60 -3.75 -3.32
C TRP A 173 2.56 -4.71 -2.14
N TYR A 174 2.03 -4.28 -1.01
CA TYR A 174 1.75 -5.14 0.13
C TYR A 174 0.33 -4.96 0.63
N ASP A 175 -0.48 -6.03 0.62
CA ASP A 175 -1.84 -5.97 1.10
C ASP A 175 -2.38 -7.37 1.49
N PHE A 176 -3.49 -7.42 2.24
CA PHE A 176 -4.11 -8.70 2.57
C PHE A 176 -5.09 -9.17 1.49
N THR A 177 -5.15 -10.50 1.30
CA THR A 177 -5.87 -11.15 0.21
C THR A 177 -7.19 -11.78 0.63
N VAL A 178 -7.48 -11.82 1.94
CA VAL A 178 -8.66 -12.46 2.53
C VAL A 178 -9.51 -11.44 3.24
N ASN A 179 -10.83 -11.61 3.19
CA ASN A 179 -11.75 -10.72 3.89
C ASN A 179 -11.67 -10.93 5.40
N ASN A 180 -11.80 -9.83 6.15
CA ASN A 180 -12.02 -9.87 7.58
C ASN A 180 -13.52 -9.69 7.87
N PRO A 181 -14.25 -10.75 8.24
CA PRO A 181 -15.70 -10.67 8.46
C PRO A 181 -16.10 -9.76 9.61
N ARG A 182 -15.15 -9.39 10.48
CA ARG A 182 -15.37 -8.49 11.62
C ARG A 182 -15.10 -7.02 11.31
N ASN A 183 -14.68 -6.72 10.10
CA ASN A 183 -14.38 -5.34 9.68
C ASN A 183 -14.92 -5.08 8.28
N PRO A 184 -16.13 -4.52 8.16
CA PRO A 184 -16.76 -4.21 6.87
C PRO A 184 -16.11 -3.03 6.15
N ASP A 185 -15.27 -2.24 6.83
CA ASP A 185 -14.59 -1.09 6.26
C ASP A 185 -13.42 -1.47 5.35
N VAL A 186 -13.09 -2.77 5.28
CA VAL A 186 -11.97 -3.26 4.46
C VAL A 186 -12.35 -4.53 3.71
N ARG A 187 -11.77 -4.70 2.52
CA ARG A 187 -11.93 -5.89 1.67
C ARG A 187 -10.58 -6.40 1.20
N GLY A 188 -10.35 -7.71 1.33
CA GLY A 188 -9.13 -8.35 0.82
C GLY A 188 -9.04 -8.24 -0.71
N ILE A 189 -7.82 -8.06 -1.22
CA ILE A 189 -7.54 -7.95 -2.65
C ILE A 189 -6.84 -9.24 -3.13
N PRO A 190 -7.55 -10.16 -3.77
CA PRO A 190 -6.94 -11.37 -4.31
C PRO A 190 -6.03 -11.06 -5.51
N ARG A 191 -5.02 -11.91 -5.77
CA ARG A 191 -4.04 -11.72 -6.87
C ARG A 191 -4.69 -11.42 -8.22
N ARG A 192 -5.81 -12.08 -8.55
CA ARG A 192 -6.55 -11.84 -9.79
C ARG A 192 -7.06 -10.40 -9.91
N GLU A 193 -7.39 -9.76 -8.79
CA GLU A 193 -7.83 -8.36 -8.76
C GLU A 193 -6.62 -7.43 -8.95
N ILE A 194 -5.48 -7.73 -8.31
CA ILE A 194 -4.24 -6.97 -8.53
C ILE A 194 -3.86 -6.99 -10.02
N VAL A 195 -3.91 -8.15 -10.67
CA VAL A 195 -3.60 -8.26 -12.11
C VAL A 195 -4.57 -7.44 -12.97
N LYS A 196 -5.86 -7.36 -12.60
CA LYS A 196 -6.83 -6.52 -13.31
C LYS A 196 -6.57 -5.03 -13.16
N LEU A 197 -6.06 -4.60 -11.99
CA LEU A 197 -5.72 -3.19 -11.72
C LEU A 197 -4.53 -2.70 -12.55
N PHE A 198 -3.60 -3.59 -12.90
CA PHE A 198 -2.38 -3.28 -13.65
C PHE A 198 -2.28 -4.11 -14.94
N PRO A 199 -3.17 -3.87 -15.92
CA PRO A 199 -3.20 -4.65 -17.16
C PRO A 199 -1.89 -4.47 -17.95
N GLY A 200 -1.42 -5.57 -18.55
CA GLY A 200 -0.19 -5.56 -19.35
C GLY A 200 1.11 -5.50 -18.54
N CYS A 201 1.05 -5.50 -17.20
CA CYS A 201 2.24 -5.50 -16.37
C CYS A 201 2.76 -6.92 -16.08
N ARG A 202 4.05 -7.02 -15.72
CA ARG A 202 4.68 -8.24 -15.21
C ARG A 202 4.62 -8.24 -13.69
N PHE A 203 4.43 -9.42 -13.08
CA PHE A 203 4.24 -9.57 -11.64
C PHE A 203 5.14 -10.66 -11.08
N GLU A 204 5.71 -10.44 -9.88
CA GLU A 204 6.16 -11.48 -8.99
C GLU A 204 5.34 -11.42 -7.70
N PHE A 205 4.79 -12.57 -7.27
CA PHE A 205 3.94 -12.64 -6.08
C PHE A 205 4.56 -13.52 -5.00
N ARG A 206 4.53 -13.04 -3.75
CA ARG A 206 4.90 -13.80 -2.56
C ARG A 206 3.82 -13.73 -1.51
N LYS A 207 3.51 -14.86 -0.89
CA LYS A 207 2.63 -14.90 0.30
C LYS A 207 3.47 -14.64 1.53
N LEU A 208 2.91 -13.89 2.47
CA LEU A 208 3.54 -13.63 3.76
C LEU A 208 2.49 -13.26 4.81
N THR A 209 2.96 -13.12 6.04
CA THR A 209 2.18 -12.70 7.19
C THR A 209 1.10 -13.70 7.57
N LEU A 210 1.44 -14.51 8.56
CA LEU A 210 0.54 -15.49 9.14
C LEU A 210 -0.77 -14.83 9.59
N ALA A 211 -1.89 -15.50 9.37
CA ALA A 211 -3.21 -15.02 9.75
C ALA A 211 -3.19 -14.46 11.19
N PRO A 212 -3.58 -13.19 11.43
CA PRO A 212 -3.41 -12.53 12.73
C PRO A 212 -3.97 -13.28 13.93
N PRO A 213 -5.14 -13.99 13.86
CA PRO A 213 -5.65 -14.78 14.98
C PRO A 213 -4.73 -15.96 15.34
N ILE A 214 -4.13 -16.60 14.32
CA ILE A 214 -3.18 -17.71 14.50
C ILE A 214 -1.85 -17.15 15.01
N GLY A 215 -1.33 -16.12 14.35
CA GLY A 215 -0.07 -15.48 14.69
C GLY A 215 -0.02 -15.03 16.15
N ARG A 216 -1.07 -14.35 16.64
CA ARG A 216 -1.15 -13.88 18.03
C ARG A 216 -1.12 -15.01 19.05
N ARG A 217 -1.78 -16.14 18.79
CA ARG A 217 -1.75 -17.29 19.69
C ARG A 217 -0.36 -17.94 19.71
N LEU A 218 0.22 -18.15 18.54
CA LEU A 218 1.51 -18.81 18.42
C LEU A 218 2.67 -17.98 18.95
N ALA A 219 2.70 -16.67 18.61
CA ALA A 219 3.78 -15.78 19.05
C ALA A 219 3.87 -15.66 20.59
N ARG A 220 2.71 -15.72 21.27
CA ARG A 220 2.64 -15.74 22.74
C ARG A 220 3.07 -17.07 23.34
N ALA A 221 2.84 -18.18 22.64
CA ALA A 221 3.20 -19.51 23.12
C ALA A 221 4.67 -19.85 22.79
N SER A 222 5.11 -19.61 21.57
CA SER A 222 6.47 -19.92 21.12
C SER A 222 6.81 -19.25 19.79
N THR A 223 7.87 -18.46 19.78
CA THR A 223 8.43 -17.87 18.56
C THR A 223 8.87 -18.91 17.54
N LEU A 224 9.36 -20.07 18.00
CA LEU A 224 9.76 -21.18 17.12
C LEU A 224 8.57 -21.78 16.38
N LEU A 225 7.46 -22.02 17.07
CA LEU A 225 6.22 -22.50 16.45
C LEU A 225 5.65 -21.47 15.46
N TYR A 226 5.69 -20.19 15.79
CA TYR A 226 5.30 -19.13 14.86
C TYR A 226 6.12 -19.18 13.58
N ARG A 227 7.46 -19.23 13.70
CA ARG A 227 8.37 -19.27 12.54
C ARG A 227 8.20 -20.54 11.71
N ALA A 228 8.05 -21.70 12.35
CA ALA A 228 7.81 -22.97 11.67
C ALA A 228 6.51 -22.94 10.86
N LEU A 229 5.41 -22.41 11.42
CA LEU A 229 4.14 -22.32 10.71
C LEU A 229 4.17 -21.25 9.61
N SER A 230 4.81 -20.10 9.85
CA SER A 230 5.01 -19.06 8.85
C SER A 230 5.83 -19.55 7.64
N ALA A 231 6.77 -20.48 7.84
CA ALA A 231 7.55 -21.05 6.75
C ALA A 231 6.71 -21.90 5.77
N ILE A 232 5.60 -22.48 6.22
CA ILE A 232 4.72 -23.32 5.39
C ILE A 232 3.87 -22.49 4.40
N LYS A 233 3.65 -21.18 4.66
CA LYS A 233 2.92 -20.21 3.81
C LYS A 233 1.44 -20.55 3.51
N ILE A 234 0.87 -21.60 4.10
CA ILE A 234 -0.54 -22.01 3.86
C ILE A 234 -1.52 -21.05 4.56
N PHE A 235 -1.15 -20.60 5.74
CA PHE A 235 -1.99 -19.73 6.58
C PHE A 235 -1.66 -18.24 6.42
N ASP A 236 -0.84 -17.89 5.43
CA ASP A 236 -0.51 -16.52 5.15
C ASP A 236 -1.67 -15.81 4.46
N THR A 237 -1.96 -14.61 4.94
CA THR A 237 -3.12 -13.83 4.52
C THR A 237 -2.75 -12.58 3.71
N HIS A 238 -1.47 -12.23 3.64
CA HIS A 238 -1.00 -11.08 2.88
C HIS A 238 -0.24 -11.51 1.62
N CYS A 239 -0.15 -10.59 0.70
CA CYS A 239 0.58 -10.74 -0.55
C CYS A 239 1.52 -9.55 -0.74
N LEU A 240 2.80 -9.82 -0.94
CA LEU A 240 3.76 -8.89 -1.51
C LEU A 240 3.78 -9.14 -3.02
N ALA A 241 3.71 -8.08 -3.82
CA ALA A 241 3.93 -8.17 -5.26
C ALA A 241 4.93 -7.11 -5.70
N THR A 242 5.82 -7.46 -6.62
CA THR A 242 6.52 -6.50 -7.47
C THR A 242 5.82 -6.45 -8.81
N ILE A 243 5.63 -5.24 -9.33
CA ILE A 243 4.86 -4.96 -10.55
C ILE A 243 5.70 -4.05 -11.44
N HIS A 244 5.89 -4.47 -12.68
CA HIS A 244 6.66 -3.74 -13.69
C HIS A 244 5.81 -3.47 -14.91
N LYS A 245 6.02 -2.33 -15.54
CA LYS A 245 5.47 -2.08 -16.87
C LYS A 245 6.00 -3.16 -17.84
N ALA A 246 5.14 -3.67 -18.72
CA ALA A 246 5.65 -4.45 -19.86
C ALA A 246 6.39 -3.50 -20.83
N CYS A 247 7.54 -3.94 -21.30
CA CYS A 247 8.28 -3.27 -22.37
C CYS A 247 7.52 -3.33 -23.68
#